data_17ab0c0b2a9d4c44a39524ce8bbb7ec9
#
_entry.id   17ab0c0b2a9d4c44a39524ce8bbb7ec9
#
_cell.length_a   1.000
_cell.length_b   1.000
_cell.length_c   1.000
_cell.angle_alpha   90.00
_cell.angle_beta   90.00
_cell.angle_gamma   90.00
#
_symmetry.space_group_name_H-M   'P 1'
#
loop_
_entity.id
_entity.type
_entity.pdbx_description
1 polymer ?
#
loop_
_entity_poly.entity_id
_entity_poly.type
_entity_poly.pdbx_seq_one_letter_code
_entity_poly.pdbx_strand_id
1 'polypeptide(L)'
;MKVKTESNPALRVFFFDEARFGLQTSLARIWALAGKPLQIKVKQAYQNFYIYGAVEPKTGENFSLFLPWVNTEMMNLYLEQMSHAFTDEEIVIIMDQAGWHKSKDLVVPDNIEILYLPPYSPELNPIERLWKYMKKHYIHNRVFDSLKHMMEHMVDVFGELTNETVSSLCHCSYLDL
;
A
#
# COMPACT_ATOMS: atom_id res chain seq x y z
N MET A 1 -6.37 17.04 14.70
CA MET A 1 -7.57 16.82 13.87
C MET A 1 -8.31 15.64 14.48
N LYS A 2 -9.46 15.86 15.12
CA LYS A 2 -10.27 14.73 15.63
C LYS A 2 -11.14 14.26 14.47
N VAL A 3 -10.86 13.12 13.92
CA VAL A 3 -11.78 12.46 12.99
C VAL A 3 -13.03 12.09 13.78
N LYS A 4 -14.21 12.39 13.25
CA LYS A 4 -15.51 12.13 13.89
C LYS A 4 -15.84 10.64 13.98
N THR A 5 -14.93 9.80 14.48
CA THR A 5 -15.14 8.35 14.60
C THR A 5 -16.04 7.96 15.79
N GLU A 6 -16.28 8.89 16.73
CA GLU A 6 -17.07 8.58 17.94
C GLU A 6 -18.59 8.47 17.72
N SER A 7 -19.13 8.87 16.54
CA SER A 7 -20.59 8.99 16.35
C SER A 7 -21.19 8.10 15.25
N ASN A 8 -20.37 7.40 14.44
CA ASN A 8 -20.89 6.49 13.41
C ASN A 8 -20.09 5.17 13.38
N PRO A 9 -20.65 4.07 13.89
CA PRO A 9 -19.96 2.76 13.90
C PRO A 9 -19.70 2.19 12.49
N ALA A 10 -20.35 2.75 11.47
CA ALA A 10 -20.15 2.37 10.06
C ALA A 10 -19.02 3.14 9.38
N LEU A 11 -18.42 4.15 10.05
CA LEU A 11 -17.33 4.93 9.46
C LEU A 11 -16.00 4.20 9.58
N ARG A 12 -15.38 3.92 8.44
CA ARG A 12 -14.08 3.26 8.34
C ARG A 12 -12.98 4.21 7.90
N VAL A 13 -11.80 4.07 8.46
CA VAL A 13 -10.67 4.96 8.17
C VAL A 13 -9.51 4.15 7.60
N PHE A 14 -9.23 4.38 6.33
CA PHE A 14 -8.14 3.74 5.60
C PHE A 14 -7.01 4.72 5.30
N PHE A 15 -5.79 4.23 5.37
CA PHE A 15 -4.59 4.94 4.89
C PHE A 15 -4.15 4.35 3.56
N PHE A 16 -4.05 5.20 2.58
CA PHE A 16 -3.77 4.83 1.20
C PHE A 16 -2.39 5.32 0.74
N ASP A 17 -1.76 4.53 -0.14
CA ASP A 17 -0.53 4.89 -0.86
C ASP A 17 -0.31 3.96 -2.05
N GLU A 18 0.56 4.36 -3.00
CA GLU A 18 1.01 3.54 -4.11
C GLU A 18 2.45 3.10 -3.94
N ALA A 19 2.68 1.80 -4.01
CA ALA A 19 4.02 1.24 -4.00
C ALA A 19 4.43 0.71 -5.38
N ARG A 20 5.59 1.14 -5.85
CA ARG A 20 6.20 0.60 -7.08
C ARG A 20 6.95 -0.69 -6.78
N PHE A 21 6.69 -1.70 -7.61
CA PHE A 21 7.39 -2.97 -7.65
C PHE A 21 7.94 -3.23 -9.05
N GLY A 22 9.20 -3.66 -9.16
CA GLY A 22 9.84 -3.82 -10.45
C GLY A 22 10.92 -4.89 -10.47
N LEU A 23 11.23 -5.38 -11.67
CA LEU A 23 12.18 -6.47 -11.89
C LEU A 23 13.64 -6.11 -11.60
N GLN A 24 13.97 -4.84 -11.46
CA GLN A 24 15.29 -4.45 -11.01
C GLN A 24 15.52 -4.95 -9.59
N THR A 25 16.53 -5.82 -9.42
CA THR A 25 16.81 -6.40 -8.12
C THR A 25 17.17 -5.33 -7.11
N SER A 26 16.41 -5.28 -6.03
CA SER A 26 16.68 -4.40 -4.90
C SER A 26 17.50 -5.16 -3.86
N LEU A 27 18.64 -4.61 -3.47
CA LEU A 27 19.56 -5.21 -2.52
C LEU A 27 19.33 -4.66 -1.11
N ALA A 28 19.32 -5.56 -0.14
CA ALA A 28 19.31 -5.22 1.29
C ALA A 28 20.46 -5.92 2.01
N ARG A 29 20.81 -5.40 3.17
CA ARG A 29 21.80 -6.03 4.05
C ARG A 29 21.28 -7.37 4.55
N ILE A 30 22.13 -8.39 4.45
CA ILE A 30 21.87 -9.73 4.99
C ILE A 30 23.04 -10.18 5.84
N TRP A 31 22.76 -11.06 6.78
CA TRP A 31 23.79 -11.71 7.58
C TRP A 31 24.50 -12.77 6.75
N ALA A 32 25.81 -12.78 6.78
CA ALA A 32 26.66 -13.79 6.14
C ALA A 32 27.73 -14.28 7.12
N LEU A 33 28.28 -15.46 6.86
CA LEU A 33 29.41 -15.98 7.62
C LEU A 33 30.65 -15.11 7.37
N ALA A 34 31.34 -14.76 8.47
CA ALA A 34 32.57 -13.99 8.38
C ALA A 34 33.59 -14.68 7.47
N GLY A 35 34.22 -13.92 6.60
CA GLY A 35 35.24 -14.44 5.65
C GLY A 35 34.68 -15.14 4.42
N LYS A 36 33.36 -15.32 4.27
CA LYS A 36 32.74 -15.87 3.05
C LYS A 36 32.00 -14.76 2.30
N PRO A 37 32.50 -14.32 1.13
CA PRO A 37 31.80 -13.34 0.30
C PRO A 37 30.46 -13.92 -0.17
N LEU A 38 29.39 -13.14 0.02
CA LEU A 38 28.07 -13.50 -0.46
C LEU A 38 27.93 -13.04 -1.90
N GLN A 39 27.57 -13.97 -2.79
CA GLN A 39 27.23 -13.66 -4.18
C GLN A 39 25.71 -13.62 -4.34
N ILE A 40 25.19 -12.45 -4.68
CA ILE A 40 23.76 -12.25 -4.98
C ILE A 40 23.63 -12.03 -6.49
N LYS A 41 22.76 -12.82 -7.14
CA LYS A 41 22.38 -12.56 -8.53
C LYS A 41 21.58 -11.26 -8.58
N VAL A 42 21.88 -10.42 -9.56
CA VAL A 42 21.14 -9.18 -9.81
C VAL A 42 20.58 -9.20 -11.23
N LYS A 43 19.37 -8.69 -11.39
CA LYS A 43 18.73 -8.50 -12.69
C LYS A 43 18.58 -7.00 -12.92
N GLN A 44 18.99 -6.53 -14.09
CA GLN A 44 18.72 -5.19 -14.56
C GLN A 44 17.53 -5.25 -15.53
N ALA A 45 16.38 -4.78 -15.10
CA ALA A 45 15.18 -4.71 -15.93
C ALA A 45 14.31 -3.53 -15.46
N TYR A 46 13.69 -2.84 -16.42
CA TYR A 46 12.94 -1.61 -16.15
C TYR A 46 11.42 -1.82 -16.06
N GLN A 47 10.96 -3.05 -16.27
CA GLN A 47 9.53 -3.38 -16.15
C GLN A 47 9.09 -3.27 -14.70
N ASN A 48 7.94 -2.67 -14.47
CA ASN A 48 7.37 -2.48 -13.14
C ASN A 48 5.84 -2.46 -13.22
N PHE A 49 5.21 -2.61 -12.05
CA PHE A 49 3.80 -2.37 -11.79
C PHE A 49 3.68 -1.61 -10.46
N TYR A 50 2.49 -1.17 -10.15
CA TYR A 50 2.18 -0.47 -8.91
C TYR A 50 1.13 -1.25 -8.13
N ILE A 51 1.25 -1.27 -6.82
CA ILE A 51 0.21 -1.73 -5.93
C ILE A 51 -0.40 -0.49 -5.29
N TYR A 52 -1.64 -0.23 -5.63
CA TYR A 52 -2.50 0.73 -4.95
C TYR A 52 -3.07 0.04 -3.74
N GLY A 53 -2.80 0.52 -2.55
CA GLY A 53 -3.22 -0.14 -1.33
C GLY A 53 -3.82 0.83 -0.32
N ALA A 54 -4.83 0.36 0.39
CA ALA A 54 -5.36 1.01 1.56
C ALA A 54 -5.39 0.03 2.73
N VAL A 55 -5.04 0.49 3.93
CA VAL A 55 -5.09 -0.29 5.16
C VAL A 55 -5.89 0.42 6.23
N GLU A 56 -6.72 -0.31 6.95
CA GLU A 56 -7.36 0.16 8.16
C GLU A 56 -6.53 -0.30 9.38
N PRO A 57 -5.80 0.59 10.06
CA PRO A 57 -4.89 0.20 11.13
C PRO A 57 -5.58 -0.50 12.31
N LYS A 58 -6.83 -0.17 12.56
CA LYS A 58 -7.60 -0.70 13.69
C LYS A 58 -7.92 -2.19 13.51
N THR A 59 -8.39 -2.58 12.35
CA THR A 59 -8.84 -3.96 12.05
C THR A 59 -7.77 -4.77 11.34
N GLY A 60 -6.82 -4.10 10.67
CA GLY A 60 -5.85 -4.72 9.77
C GLY A 60 -6.44 -5.10 8.41
N GLU A 61 -7.68 -4.72 8.13
CA GLU A 61 -8.25 -4.94 6.80
C GLU A 61 -7.51 -4.11 5.77
N ASN A 62 -7.31 -4.69 4.60
CA ASN A 62 -6.63 -4.03 3.50
C ASN A 62 -7.38 -4.26 2.20
N PHE A 63 -7.31 -3.26 1.32
CA PHE A 63 -7.82 -3.34 -0.04
C PHE A 63 -6.70 -2.93 -1.00
N SER A 64 -6.36 -3.81 -1.94
CA SER A 64 -5.21 -3.59 -2.82
C SER A 64 -5.50 -4.00 -4.27
N LEU A 65 -5.09 -3.17 -5.22
CA LEU A 65 -5.14 -3.45 -6.65
C LEU A 65 -3.74 -3.35 -7.28
N PHE A 66 -3.47 -4.25 -8.23
CA PHE A 66 -2.23 -4.27 -9.01
C PHE A 66 -2.48 -3.55 -10.34
N LEU A 67 -1.87 -2.38 -10.50
CA LEU A 67 -2.14 -1.49 -11.64
C LEU A 67 -0.85 -1.16 -12.41
N PRO A 68 -0.94 -0.91 -13.73
CA PRO A 68 0.26 -0.72 -14.56
C PRO A 68 0.89 0.67 -14.43
N TRP A 69 0.11 1.68 -14.08
CA TRP A 69 0.51 3.09 -14.06
C TRP A 69 0.09 3.80 -12.79
N VAL A 70 0.68 4.98 -12.54
CA VAL A 70 0.24 5.92 -11.52
C VAL A 70 -0.28 7.17 -12.23
N ASN A 71 -1.60 7.32 -12.26
CA ASN A 71 -2.30 8.46 -12.83
C ASN A 71 -3.73 8.56 -12.26
N THR A 72 -4.44 9.64 -12.63
CA THR A 72 -5.83 9.88 -12.18
C THR A 72 -6.80 8.81 -12.66
N GLU A 73 -6.62 8.25 -13.86
CA GLU A 73 -7.49 7.19 -14.39
C GLU A 73 -7.42 5.92 -13.53
N MET A 74 -6.20 5.49 -13.18
CA MET A 74 -6.01 4.33 -12.30
C MET A 74 -6.51 4.61 -10.88
N MET A 75 -6.38 5.84 -10.41
CA MET A 75 -6.94 6.24 -9.12
C MET A 75 -8.47 6.21 -9.12
N ASN A 76 -9.12 6.67 -10.18
CA ASN A 76 -10.57 6.57 -10.34
C ASN A 76 -11.02 5.11 -10.34
N LEU A 77 -10.34 4.23 -11.08
CA LEU A 77 -10.61 2.79 -11.07
C LEU A 77 -10.48 2.21 -9.66
N TYR A 78 -9.42 2.60 -8.93
CA TYR A 78 -9.18 2.12 -7.57
C TYR A 78 -10.31 2.55 -6.62
N LEU A 79 -10.70 3.81 -6.64
CA LEU A 79 -11.77 4.36 -5.79
C LEU A 79 -13.12 3.70 -6.11
N GLU A 80 -13.44 3.50 -7.39
CA GLU A 80 -14.65 2.81 -7.82
C GLU A 80 -14.70 1.37 -7.29
N GLN A 81 -13.61 0.61 -7.44
CA GLN A 81 -13.54 -0.78 -6.96
C GLN A 81 -13.59 -0.85 -5.42
N MET A 82 -12.96 0.08 -4.72
CA MET A 82 -13.04 0.16 -3.27
C MET A 82 -14.46 0.50 -2.80
N SER A 83 -15.13 1.46 -3.45
CA SER A 83 -16.53 1.80 -3.18
C SER A 83 -17.45 0.58 -3.35
N HIS A 84 -17.26 -0.21 -4.41
CA HIS A 84 -18.03 -1.43 -4.63
C HIS A 84 -17.74 -2.53 -3.59
N ALA A 85 -16.48 -2.65 -3.13
CA ALA A 85 -16.11 -3.63 -2.12
C ALA A 85 -16.72 -3.31 -0.74
N PHE A 86 -17.00 -2.04 -0.46
CA PHE A 86 -17.51 -1.53 0.80
C PHE A 86 -18.83 -0.73 0.60
N THR A 87 -19.75 -1.29 -0.16
CA THR A 87 -20.98 -0.59 -0.63
C THR A 87 -21.86 -0.05 0.50
N ASP A 88 -21.90 -0.74 1.65
CA ASP A 88 -22.76 -0.38 2.78
C ASP A 88 -22.01 0.40 3.89
N GLU A 89 -20.79 0.85 3.60
CA GLU A 89 -19.93 1.48 4.57
C GLU A 89 -19.51 2.90 4.12
N GLU A 90 -19.39 3.82 5.07
CA GLU A 90 -18.78 5.12 4.84
C GLU A 90 -17.27 5.03 5.06
N ILE A 91 -16.50 5.49 4.10
CA ILE A 91 -15.05 5.36 4.08
C ILE A 91 -14.40 6.73 4.11
N VAL A 92 -13.45 6.93 5.00
CA VAL A 92 -12.47 8.02 4.94
C VAL A 92 -11.15 7.45 4.47
N ILE A 93 -10.64 7.94 3.34
CA ILE A 93 -9.31 7.60 2.83
C ILE A 93 -8.36 8.74 3.16
N ILE A 94 -7.30 8.41 3.91
CA ILE A 94 -6.22 9.35 4.23
C ILE A 94 -5.04 9.05 3.30
N MET A 95 -4.60 10.04 2.50
CA MET A 95 -3.54 9.89 1.51
C MET A 95 -2.65 11.12 1.43
N ASP A 96 -1.56 11.02 0.70
CA ASP A 96 -0.69 12.15 0.42
C ASP A 96 -1.32 13.13 -0.60
N GLN A 97 -0.58 14.19 -0.92
CA GLN A 97 -1.03 15.25 -1.82
C GLN A 97 -0.42 15.12 -3.22
N ALA A 98 -0.21 13.92 -3.73
CA ALA A 98 0.27 13.74 -5.10
C ALA A 98 -0.64 14.41 -6.13
N GLY A 99 -0.07 14.83 -7.26
CA GLY A 99 -0.80 15.63 -8.25
C GLY A 99 -2.04 14.94 -8.82
N TRP A 100 -1.98 13.63 -9.01
CA TRP A 100 -3.12 12.81 -9.49
C TRP A 100 -4.22 12.62 -8.44
N HIS A 101 -3.91 12.75 -7.14
CA HIS A 101 -4.89 12.75 -6.05
C HIS A 101 -5.69 14.05 -5.95
N LYS A 102 -5.19 15.13 -6.56
CA LYS A 102 -5.82 16.47 -6.57
C LYS A 102 -6.27 16.90 -7.96
N SER A 103 -6.27 16.00 -8.92
CA SER A 103 -6.73 16.27 -10.28
C SER A 103 -8.20 16.71 -10.28
N LYS A 104 -8.55 17.61 -11.17
CA LYS A 104 -9.95 17.99 -11.42
C LYS A 104 -10.77 16.84 -12.02
N ASP A 105 -10.09 15.87 -12.61
CA ASP A 105 -10.69 14.68 -13.24
C ASP A 105 -10.82 13.51 -12.25
N LEU A 106 -10.48 13.74 -10.96
CA LEU A 106 -10.67 12.73 -9.92
C LEU A 106 -12.16 12.60 -9.60
N VAL A 107 -12.67 11.38 -9.74
CA VAL A 107 -14.05 11.02 -9.41
C VAL A 107 -14.06 10.30 -8.08
N VAL A 108 -14.65 10.90 -7.07
CA VAL A 108 -14.75 10.32 -5.73
C VAL A 108 -16.18 9.78 -5.54
N PRO A 109 -16.36 8.48 -5.29
CA PRO A 109 -17.67 7.88 -4.99
C PRO A 109 -18.33 8.49 -3.75
N ASP A 110 -19.67 8.46 -3.70
CA ASP A 110 -20.47 9.12 -2.65
C ASP A 110 -20.19 8.58 -1.23
N ASN A 111 -19.80 7.30 -1.12
CA ASN A 111 -19.47 6.67 0.17
C ASN A 111 -17.99 6.84 0.58
N ILE A 112 -17.21 7.63 -0.17
CA ILE A 112 -15.78 7.85 0.10
C ILE A 112 -15.52 9.34 0.34
N GLU A 113 -14.87 9.67 1.45
CA GLU A 113 -14.30 10.98 1.73
C GLU A 113 -12.77 10.91 1.70
N ILE A 114 -12.11 11.87 1.05
CA ILE A 114 -10.65 11.94 0.99
C ILE A 114 -10.13 13.01 1.94
N LEU A 115 -9.22 12.61 2.82
CA LEU A 115 -8.44 13.52 3.66
C LEU A 115 -6.96 13.48 3.28
N TYR A 116 -6.34 14.64 3.23
CA TYR A 116 -4.95 14.74 2.84
C TYR A 116 -4.02 14.88 4.05
N LEU A 117 -2.94 14.09 4.05
CA LEU A 117 -1.84 14.26 4.98
C LEU A 117 -1.11 15.60 4.71
N PRO A 118 -0.42 16.16 5.72
CA PRO A 118 0.46 17.29 5.49
C PRO A 118 1.50 16.96 4.39
N PRO A 119 1.94 17.95 3.60
CA PRO A 119 2.98 17.74 2.60
C PRO A 119 4.25 17.15 3.23
N TYR A 120 4.91 16.27 2.50
CA TYR A 120 6.21 15.68 2.89
C TYR A 120 6.23 14.95 4.25
N SER A 121 5.12 14.30 4.62
CA SER A 121 4.97 13.61 5.90
C SER A 121 4.67 12.11 5.73
N PRO A 122 5.52 11.32 5.04
CA PRO A 122 5.29 9.89 4.84
C PRO A 122 5.30 9.09 6.16
N GLU A 123 5.97 9.63 7.20
CA GLU A 123 5.98 9.03 8.54
C GLU A 123 4.61 8.97 9.21
N LEU A 124 3.68 9.83 8.75
CA LEU A 124 2.30 9.82 9.20
C LEU A 124 1.41 8.82 8.45
N ASN A 125 1.94 8.20 7.37
CA ASN A 125 1.20 7.19 6.64
C ASN A 125 1.62 5.77 7.06
N PRO A 126 0.79 5.05 7.83
CA PRO A 126 1.15 3.74 8.37
C PRO A 126 1.35 2.67 7.30
N ILE A 127 0.74 2.79 6.13
CA ILE A 127 0.90 1.82 5.02
C ILE A 127 2.35 1.75 4.52
N GLU A 128 3.14 2.81 4.71
CA GLU A 128 4.57 2.81 4.41
C GLU A 128 5.33 1.72 5.17
N ARG A 129 4.86 1.35 6.36
CA ARG A 129 5.43 0.24 7.14
C ARG A 129 5.11 -1.11 6.51
N LEU A 130 3.89 -1.26 5.94
CA LEU A 130 3.53 -2.43 5.16
C LEU A 130 4.42 -2.56 3.93
N TRP A 131 4.63 -1.48 3.17
CA TRP A 131 5.53 -1.51 2.00
C TRP A 131 6.96 -1.88 2.37
N LYS A 132 7.49 -1.36 3.47
CA LYS A 132 8.83 -1.73 3.98
C LYS A 132 8.90 -3.20 4.35
N TYR A 133 7.88 -3.72 5.03
CA TYR A 133 7.77 -5.13 5.38
C TYR A 133 7.74 -6.01 4.13
N MET A 134 6.86 -5.70 3.16
CA MET A 134 6.71 -6.44 1.92
C MET A 134 8.02 -6.47 1.11
N LYS A 135 8.66 -5.31 0.92
CA LYS A 135 9.94 -5.23 0.21
C LYS A 135 11.03 -6.02 0.92
N LYS A 136 11.13 -5.90 2.25
CA LYS A 136 12.16 -6.56 3.05
C LYS A 136 12.05 -8.08 3.01
N HIS A 137 10.85 -8.63 3.15
CA HIS A 137 10.65 -10.07 3.35
C HIS A 137 10.42 -10.83 2.04
N TYR A 138 9.88 -10.17 1.02
CA TYR A 138 9.42 -10.85 -0.19
C TYR A 138 10.10 -10.40 -1.49
N ILE A 139 10.79 -9.24 -1.50
CA ILE A 139 11.36 -8.66 -2.72
C ILE A 139 12.88 -8.53 -2.67
N HIS A 140 13.44 -7.98 -1.58
CA HIS A 140 14.88 -7.75 -1.48
C HIS A 140 15.69 -9.03 -1.66
N ASN A 141 16.81 -8.90 -2.40
CA ASN A 141 17.75 -10.01 -2.68
C ASN A 141 17.13 -11.18 -3.46
N ARG A 142 15.96 -11.00 -4.07
CA ARG A 142 15.31 -11.98 -4.96
C ARG A 142 15.40 -11.54 -6.42
N VAL A 143 15.48 -12.52 -7.30
CA VAL A 143 15.43 -12.35 -8.75
C VAL A 143 14.17 -13.01 -9.27
N PHE A 144 13.34 -12.24 -9.97
CA PHE A 144 12.14 -12.74 -10.62
C PHE A 144 12.39 -12.89 -12.12
N ASP A 145 11.94 -13.99 -12.72
CA ASP A 145 12.16 -14.28 -14.14
C ASP A 145 11.36 -13.33 -15.04
N SER A 146 10.16 -12.94 -14.63
CA SER A 146 9.28 -12.04 -15.36
C SER A 146 8.45 -11.16 -14.43
N LEU A 147 7.87 -10.08 -14.97
CA LEU A 147 6.94 -9.23 -14.23
C LEU A 147 5.71 -10.03 -13.77
N LYS A 148 5.21 -10.91 -14.62
CA LYS A 148 4.11 -11.82 -14.31
C LYS A 148 4.42 -12.68 -13.08
N HIS A 149 5.59 -13.34 -13.07
CA HIS A 149 6.03 -14.16 -11.94
C HIS A 149 6.11 -13.34 -10.64
N MET A 150 6.60 -12.08 -10.72
CA MET A 150 6.64 -11.19 -9.56
C MET A 150 5.24 -10.79 -9.09
N MET A 151 4.32 -10.51 -10.01
CA MET A 151 2.92 -10.20 -9.67
C MET A 151 2.22 -11.39 -9.01
N GLU A 152 2.33 -12.58 -9.57
CA GLU A 152 1.78 -13.81 -9.01
C GLU A 152 2.31 -14.06 -7.58
N HIS A 153 3.63 -13.93 -7.40
CA HIS A 153 4.24 -14.03 -6.06
C HIS A 153 3.66 -12.98 -5.08
N MET A 154 3.45 -11.74 -5.52
CA MET A 154 2.88 -10.72 -4.65
C MET A 154 1.39 -10.96 -4.36
N VAL A 155 0.62 -11.52 -5.30
CA VAL A 155 -0.78 -11.93 -5.06
C VAL A 155 -0.83 -13.00 -3.97
N ASP A 156 0.03 -14.02 -4.05
CA ASP A 156 0.11 -15.07 -3.01
C ASP A 156 0.45 -14.47 -1.64
N VAL A 157 1.46 -13.57 -1.60
CA VAL A 157 1.86 -12.88 -0.36
C VAL A 157 0.71 -12.07 0.24
N PHE A 158 -0.07 -11.36 -0.56
CA PHE A 158 -1.25 -10.63 -0.08
C PHE A 158 -2.36 -11.58 0.40
N GLY A 159 -2.51 -12.74 -0.26
CA GLY A 159 -3.47 -13.78 0.17
C GLY A 159 -3.11 -14.44 1.51
N GLU A 160 -1.83 -14.48 1.86
CA GLU A 160 -1.32 -15.01 3.14
C GLU A 160 -1.25 -13.94 4.25
N LEU A 161 -1.43 -12.67 3.90
CA LEU A 161 -1.30 -11.56 4.85
C LEU A 161 -2.52 -11.49 5.77
N THR A 162 -2.32 -11.79 7.05
CA THR A 162 -3.42 -11.74 8.04
C THR A 162 -3.71 -10.33 8.51
N ASN A 163 -4.96 -10.06 8.89
CA ASN A 163 -5.37 -8.78 9.47
C ASN A 163 -4.58 -8.43 10.74
N GLU A 164 -4.22 -9.43 11.56
CA GLU A 164 -3.39 -9.24 12.75
C GLU A 164 -2.00 -8.72 12.39
N THR A 165 -1.39 -9.28 11.34
CA THR A 165 -0.10 -8.82 10.83
C THR A 165 -0.19 -7.37 10.34
N VAL A 166 -1.20 -7.04 9.53
CA VAL A 166 -1.41 -5.70 9.00
C VAL A 166 -1.66 -4.71 10.14
N SER A 167 -2.56 -5.01 11.07
CA SER A 167 -2.86 -4.15 12.21
C SER A 167 -1.62 -3.90 13.08
N SER A 168 -0.83 -4.96 13.34
CA SER A 168 0.43 -4.82 14.10
C SER A 168 1.46 -3.93 13.39
N LEU A 169 1.62 -4.10 12.07
CA LEU A 169 2.55 -3.29 11.26
C LEU A 169 2.10 -1.84 11.16
N CYS A 170 0.81 -1.62 10.96
CA CYS A 170 0.22 -0.31 10.67
C CYS A 170 -0.32 0.40 11.92
N HIS A 171 -0.12 -0.15 13.12
CA HIS A 171 -0.58 0.46 14.36
C HIS A 171 -0.17 1.93 14.48
N CYS A 172 -1.11 2.79 14.82
CA CYS A 172 -0.94 4.24 14.93
C CYS A 172 -1.40 4.74 16.29
N SER A 173 -0.48 5.07 17.18
CA SER A 173 -0.80 5.60 18.52
C SER A 173 -1.57 6.94 18.49
N TYR A 174 -1.47 7.70 17.39
CA TYR A 174 -2.23 8.95 17.21
C TYR A 174 -3.67 8.73 16.73
N LEU A 175 -4.04 7.48 16.43
CA LEU A 175 -5.42 7.05 16.14
C LEU A 175 -6.06 6.31 17.32
N ASP A 176 -5.31 6.05 18.38
CA ASP A 176 -5.84 5.48 19.62
C ASP A 176 -6.77 6.55 20.26
N LEU A 177 -8.03 6.49 19.87
CA LEU A 177 -9.15 7.31 20.32
C LEU A 177 -9.96 6.55 21.35
#